data_8d279aebfa8d93f2d3797b8537893fc2
#
_entry.id   8d279aebfa8d93f2d3797b8537893fc2
#
_cell.length_a   1.000
_cell.length_b   1.000
_cell.length_c   1.000
_cell.angle_alpha   90.00
_cell.angle_beta   90.00
_cell.angle_gamma   90.00
#
_symmetry.space_group_name_H-M   'P 1'
#
loop_
_entity.id
_entity.type
_entity.pdbx_description
1 polymer ?
#
loop_
_entity_poly.entity_id
_entity_poly.type
_entity_poly.pdbx_seq_one_letter_code
_entity_poly.pdbx_strand_id
1 'polypeptide(L)'
;MSTTLRLKAMVEEFKVLGDKTRLRILSLLQGRELCVCDLTEILEISQPGVSQHLRRLRQAGFVHERRGGQWIYYSLNMGNPLLILLMPTFPKVEEDEELLMRAKGCST
;
A
#
# COMPACT_ATOMS: atom_id res chain seq x y z
N MET A 1 -17.03 -2.59 20.72
CA MET A 1 -17.63 -2.38 19.39
C MET A 1 -18.68 -3.46 19.14
N SER A 2 -19.85 -3.08 18.63
CA SER A 2 -20.91 -4.03 18.31
C SER A 2 -20.53 -4.91 17.12
N THR A 3 -21.15 -6.09 17.02
CA THR A 3 -20.94 -7.00 15.89
C THR A 3 -21.27 -6.32 14.55
N THR A 4 -22.34 -5.53 14.51
CA THR A 4 -22.75 -4.81 13.30
C THR A 4 -21.68 -3.82 12.85
N LEU A 5 -21.09 -3.07 13.77
CA LEU A 5 -20.02 -2.12 13.45
C LEU A 5 -18.75 -2.85 12.99
N ARG A 6 -18.45 -3.99 13.60
CA ARG A 6 -17.30 -4.81 13.18
C ARG A 6 -17.49 -5.35 11.77
N LEU A 7 -18.68 -5.81 11.43
CA LEU A 7 -18.98 -6.29 10.09
C LEU A 7 -18.87 -5.18 9.06
N LYS A 8 -19.36 -3.98 9.39
CA LYS A 8 -19.21 -2.82 8.51
C LYS A 8 -17.74 -2.49 8.25
N ALA A 9 -16.93 -2.51 9.30
CA ALA A 9 -15.51 -2.24 9.17
C ALA A 9 -14.84 -3.28 8.27
N MET A 10 -15.15 -4.57 8.45
CA MET A 10 -14.62 -5.63 7.61
C MET A 10 -15.02 -5.45 6.15
N VAL A 11 -16.27 -5.10 5.89
CA VAL A 11 -16.74 -4.87 4.52
C VAL A 11 -15.92 -3.75 3.85
N GLU A 12 -15.67 -2.66 4.58
CA GLU A 12 -14.86 -1.56 4.06
C GLU A 12 -13.42 -1.99 3.80
N GLU A 13 -12.84 -2.80 4.69
CA GLU A 13 -11.50 -3.35 4.47
C GLU A 13 -11.46 -4.18 3.19
N PHE A 14 -12.43 -5.08 2.99
CA PHE A 14 -12.48 -5.91 1.78
C PHE A 14 -12.71 -5.09 0.52
N LYS A 15 -13.53 -4.04 0.59
CA LYS A 15 -13.73 -3.13 -0.55
C LYS A 15 -12.42 -2.45 -0.96
N VAL A 16 -11.64 -2.02 0.01
CA VAL A 16 -10.34 -1.38 -0.24
C VAL A 16 -9.39 -2.39 -0.88
N LEU A 17 -9.37 -3.63 -0.39
CA LEU A 17 -8.52 -4.69 -0.94
C LEU A 17 -8.96 -5.18 -2.31
N GLY A 18 -10.21 -4.99 -2.68
CA GLY A 18 -10.76 -5.46 -3.94
C GLY A 18 -10.39 -4.60 -5.14
N ASP A 19 -9.15 -4.15 -5.23
CA ASP A 19 -8.65 -3.31 -6.30
C ASP A 19 -7.23 -3.76 -6.67
N LYS A 20 -7.00 -4.00 -7.96
CA LYS A 20 -5.73 -4.51 -8.46
C LYS A 20 -4.55 -3.62 -8.09
N THR A 21 -4.71 -2.31 -8.26
CA THR A 21 -3.63 -1.35 -7.98
C THR A 21 -3.31 -1.31 -6.50
N ARG A 22 -4.32 -1.33 -5.64
CA ARG A 22 -4.11 -1.32 -4.19
C ARG A 22 -3.44 -2.60 -3.72
N LEU A 23 -3.83 -3.75 -4.23
CA LEU A 23 -3.15 -5.02 -3.90
C LEU A 23 -1.69 -5.00 -4.38
N ARG A 24 -1.44 -4.43 -5.54
CA ARG A 24 -0.09 -4.29 -6.08
C ARG A 24 0.77 -3.39 -5.18
N ILE A 25 0.20 -2.29 -4.68
CA ILE A 25 0.89 -1.42 -3.74
C ILE A 25 1.26 -2.18 -2.47
N LEU A 26 0.31 -2.93 -1.88
CA LEU A 26 0.59 -3.70 -0.67
C LEU A 26 1.66 -4.74 -0.91
N SER A 27 1.64 -5.38 -2.06
CA SER A 27 2.66 -6.34 -2.45
C SER A 27 4.05 -5.70 -2.54
N LEU A 28 4.13 -4.52 -3.15
CA LEU A 28 5.37 -3.76 -3.27
C LEU A 28 5.93 -3.31 -1.92
N LEU A 29 5.06 -3.04 -0.96
CA LEU A 29 5.47 -2.57 0.36
C LEU A 29 5.90 -3.70 1.30
N GLN A 30 5.86 -4.95 0.88
CA GLN A 30 6.30 -6.07 1.72
C GLN A 30 7.79 -5.95 2.04
N GLY A 31 8.10 -5.79 3.32
CA GLY A 31 9.48 -5.74 3.79
C GLY A 31 10.23 -4.46 3.46
N ARG A 32 9.54 -3.41 3.01
CA ARG A 32 10.20 -2.16 2.62
C ARG A 32 9.29 -0.97 2.77
N GLU A 33 9.91 0.20 2.77
CA GLU A 33 9.23 1.49 2.74
C GLU A 33 9.48 2.14 1.39
N LEU A 34 8.44 2.71 0.77
CA LEU A 34 8.56 3.38 -0.53
C LEU A 34 7.91 4.76 -0.46
N CYS A 35 8.50 5.72 -1.17
CA CYS A 35 7.90 7.04 -1.29
C CYS A 35 6.84 7.04 -2.40
N VAL A 36 5.97 8.06 -2.38
CA VAL A 36 4.97 8.25 -3.44
C VAL A 36 5.62 8.31 -4.80
N CYS A 37 6.79 8.95 -4.88
CA CYS A 37 7.57 9.09 -6.11
C CYS A 37 7.92 7.71 -6.71
N ASP A 38 8.42 6.79 -5.87
CA ASP A 38 8.75 5.44 -6.32
C ASP A 38 7.52 4.71 -6.83
N LEU A 39 6.41 4.80 -6.09
CA LEU A 39 5.17 4.13 -6.47
C LEU A 39 4.60 4.68 -7.76
N THR A 40 4.67 5.99 -7.96
CA THR A 40 4.20 6.63 -9.20
C THR A 40 4.97 6.09 -10.39
N GLU A 41 6.29 5.97 -10.25
CA GLU A 41 7.14 5.46 -11.32
C GLU A 41 6.85 3.98 -11.62
N ILE A 42 6.75 3.15 -10.59
CA ILE A 42 6.52 1.72 -10.76
C ILE A 42 5.13 1.43 -11.34
N LEU A 43 4.11 2.11 -10.82
CA LEU A 43 2.73 1.86 -11.21
C LEU A 43 2.35 2.50 -12.55
N GLU A 44 3.14 3.46 -13.01
CA GLU A 44 2.88 4.20 -14.26
C GLU A 44 1.51 4.85 -14.29
N ILE A 45 1.05 5.35 -13.14
CA ILE A 45 -0.18 6.14 -13.05
C ILE A 45 0.16 7.51 -12.46
N SER A 46 -0.78 8.45 -12.55
CA SER A 46 -0.53 9.80 -12.07
C SER A 46 -0.32 9.85 -10.56
N GLN A 47 0.42 10.85 -10.08
CA GLN A 47 0.63 11.05 -8.66
C GLN A 47 -0.69 11.20 -7.90
N PRO A 48 -1.68 11.99 -8.38
CA PRO A 48 -2.98 12.03 -7.71
C PRO A 48 -3.66 10.69 -7.59
N GLY A 49 -3.53 9.84 -8.62
CA GLY A 49 -4.08 8.49 -8.60
C GLY A 49 -3.45 7.62 -7.52
N VAL A 50 -2.10 7.64 -7.45
CA VAL A 50 -1.36 6.92 -6.39
C VAL A 50 -1.78 7.43 -5.02
N SER A 51 -1.83 8.74 -4.86
CA SER A 51 -2.18 9.37 -3.57
C SER A 51 -3.59 8.99 -3.12
N GLN A 52 -4.55 8.87 -4.04
CA GLN A 52 -5.91 8.43 -3.70
C GLN A 52 -5.93 6.99 -3.22
N HIS A 53 -5.22 6.09 -3.88
CA HIS A 53 -5.12 4.70 -3.45
C HIS A 53 -4.47 4.59 -2.07
N LEU A 54 -3.39 5.34 -1.84
CA LEU A 54 -2.70 5.34 -0.56
C LEU A 54 -3.58 5.90 0.56
N ARG A 55 -4.38 6.93 0.27
CA ARG A 55 -5.32 7.48 1.24
C ARG A 55 -6.33 6.43 1.67
N ARG A 56 -6.91 5.70 0.72
CA ARG A 56 -7.87 4.64 1.03
C ARG A 56 -7.24 3.53 1.85
N LEU A 57 -6.02 3.12 1.49
CA LEU A 57 -5.29 2.11 2.23
C LEU A 57 -4.98 2.57 3.66
N ARG A 58 -4.60 3.83 3.83
CA ARG A 58 -4.31 4.39 5.15
C ARG A 58 -5.58 4.48 6.00
N GLN A 59 -6.68 4.96 5.44
CA GLN A 59 -7.96 5.06 6.15
C GLN A 59 -8.48 3.70 6.61
N ALA A 60 -8.23 2.67 5.83
CA ALA A 60 -8.61 1.30 6.19
C ALA A 60 -7.60 0.63 7.14
N GLY A 61 -6.50 1.30 7.46
CA GLY A 61 -5.53 0.80 8.42
C GLY A 61 -4.51 -0.19 7.87
N PHE A 62 -4.29 -0.22 6.55
CA PHE A 62 -3.34 -1.15 5.94
C PHE A 62 -1.94 -0.59 5.79
N VAL A 63 -1.78 0.72 5.76
CA VAL A 63 -0.47 1.35 5.62
C VAL A 63 -0.29 2.49 6.61
N HIS A 64 0.97 2.78 6.91
CA HIS A 64 1.39 3.95 7.65
C HIS A 64 2.06 4.94 6.71
N GLU A 65 1.92 6.22 7.05
CA GLU A 65 2.55 7.32 6.34
C GLU A 65 3.63 7.93 7.24
N ARG A 66 4.78 8.23 6.65
CA ARG A 66 5.87 8.89 7.37
C ARG A 66 6.44 10.01 6.48
N ARG A 67 6.61 11.19 7.05
CA ARG A 67 7.30 12.28 6.36
C ARG A 67 8.79 12.21 6.64
N GLY A 68 9.58 12.33 5.57
CA GLY A 68 11.03 12.39 5.67
C GLY A 68 11.54 13.51 4.77
N GLY A 69 11.80 14.69 5.35
CA GLY A 69 12.17 15.87 4.56
C GLY A 69 11.03 16.28 3.64
N GLN A 70 11.30 16.37 2.35
CA GLN A 70 10.30 16.72 1.34
C GLN A 70 9.55 15.50 0.80
N TRP A 71 9.92 14.30 1.26
CA TRP A 71 9.37 13.05 0.76
C TRP A 71 8.33 12.48 1.73
N ILE A 72 7.34 11.78 1.19
CA ILE A 72 6.34 11.06 1.98
C ILE A 72 6.50 9.58 1.68
N TYR A 73 6.74 8.80 2.72
CA TYR A 73 6.99 7.36 2.64
C TYR A 73 5.80 6.57 3.18
N TYR A 74 5.59 5.41 2.60
CA TYR A 74 4.54 4.50 3.05
C TYR A 74 5.13 3.14 3.37
N SER A 75 4.57 2.49 4.40
CA SER A 75 4.96 1.15 4.82
C SER A 75 3.72 0.40 5.28
N LEU A 76 3.82 -0.92 5.35
CA LEU A 76 2.70 -1.75 5.80
C LEU A 76 2.46 -1.54 7.30
N ASN A 77 1.17 -1.52 7.68
CA ASN A 77 0.78 -1.49 9.08
C ASN A 77 0.77 -2.92 9.63
N MET A 78 1.88 -3.33 10.22
CA MET A 78 2.03 -4.68 10.79
C MET A 78 1.19 -4.90 12.05
N GLY A 79 0.50 -3.87 12.53
CA GLY A 79 -0.49 -4.00 13.61
C GLY A 79 -1.88 -4.40 13.14
N ASN A 80 -2.11 -4.47 11.82
CA ASN A 80 -3.41 -4.84 11.27
C ASN A 80 -3.50 -6.36 11.11
N PRO A 81 -4.36 -7.05 11.91
CA PRO A 81 -4.41 -8.51 11.88
C PRO A 81 -4.88 -9.09 10.55
N LEU A 82 -5.78 -8.41 9.84
CA LEU A 82 -6.22 -8.89 8.53
C LEU A 82 -5.09 -8.82 7.52
N LEU A 83 -4.31 -7.73 7.52
CA LEU A 83 -3.16 -7.61 6.65
C LEU A 83 -2.14 -8.71 6.89
N ILE A 84 -1.81 -8.98 8.17
CA ILE A 84 -0.85 -10.03 8.53
C ILE A 84 -1.35 -11.40 8.03
N LEU A 85 -2.64 -11.67 8.17
CA LEU A 85 -3.22 -12.92 7.70
C LEU A 85 -3.11 -13.08 6.19
N LEU A 86 -3.33 -12.00 5.45
CA LEU A 86 -3.39 -12.03 4.00
C LEU A 86 -2.03 -11.88 3.31
N MET A 87 -1.06 -11.26 3.98
CA MET A 87 0.25 -10.98 3.37
C MET A 87 0.90 -12.18 2.68
N PRO A 88 0.92 -13.38 3.29
CA PRO A 88 1.56 -14.52 2.63
C PRO A 88 0.91 -14.92 1.31
N THR A 89 -0.33 -14.48 1.07
CA THR A 89 -1.05 -14.80 -0.17
C THR A 89 -0.83 -13.78 -1.27
N PHE A 90 -0.22 -12.63 -0.98
CA PHE A 90 -0.02 -11.57 -1.97
C PHE A 90 1.02 -12.03 -3.00
N PRO A 91 0.67 -12.01 -4.30
CA PRO A 91 1.62 -12.39 -5.33
C PRO A 91 2.74 -11.35 -5.45
N LYS A 92 3.94 -11.82 -5.75
CA LYS A 92 5.03 -10.94 -6.13
C LYS A 92 5.11 -10.95 -7.65
N VAL A 93 5.09 -9.77 -8.26
CA VAL A 93 5.19 -9.64 -9.70
C VAL A 93 6.65 -9.34 -10.04
N GLU A 94 7.29 -10.21 -10.83
CA GLU A 94 8.71 -10.05 -11.20
C GLU A 94 8.98 -8.70 -11.85
N GLU A 95 8.07 -8.27 -12.73
CA GLU A 95 8.17 -6.97 -13.39
C GLU A 95 8.24 -5.82 -12.39
N ASP A 96 7.47 -5.91 -11.31
CA ASP A 96 7.47 -4.90 -10.26
C ASP A 96 8.80 -4.87 -9.50
N GLU A 97 9.39 -6.04 -9.26
CA GLU A 97 10.69 -6.11 -8.60
C GLU A 97 11.78 -5.46 -9.45
N GLU A 98 11.76 -5.68 -10.76
CA GLU A 98 12.69 -5.03 -11.68
C GLU A 98 12.51 -3.52 -11.69
N LEU A 99 11.26 -3.05 -11.78
CA LEU A 99 10.95 -1.64 -11.75
C LEU A 99 11.36 -1.00 -10.43
N LEU A 100 11.18 -1.72 -9.33
CA LEU A 100 11.58 -1.27 -8.01
C LEU A 100 13.09 -1.03 -7.94
N MET A 101 13.88 -1.92 -8.51
CA MET A 101 15.33 -1.75 -8.54
C MET A 101 15.75 -0.52 -9.34
N ARG A 102 15.05 -0.22 -10.42
CA ARG A 102 15.31 0.98 -11.24
C ARG A 102 14.89 2.27 -10.53
N ALA A 103 13.83 2.22 -9.74
CA ALA A 103 13.26 3.39 -9.06
C ALA A 103 14.02 3.82 -7.82
N LYS A 104 14.95 3.01 -7.33
CA LYS A 104 15.64 3.22 -6.06
C LYS A 104 16.32 4.56 -5.88
N GLY A 105 16.60 5.29 -6.94
CA GLY A 105 17.21 6.60 -6.84
C GLY A 105 16.25 7.75 -6.61
N CYS A 106 14.95 7.51 -6.65
CA CYS A 106 13.96 8.58 -6.65
C CYS A 106 13.94 9.41 -5.38
N SER A 107 14.16 8.77 -4.23
CA SER A 107 14.07 9.43 -2.92
C SER A 107 15.43 9.70 -2.28
N THR A 108 16.53 9.48 -2.97
CA THR A 108 17.87 9.71 -2.40
C THR A 108 18.51 11.02 -2.88
#